data_811c74258df572c0420a319eef49917c
#
_entry.id   811c74258df572c0420a319eef49917c
#
_cell.length_a   1.000
_cell.length_b   1.000
_cell.length_c   1.000
_cell.angle_alpha   90.00
_cell.angle_beta   90.00
_cell.angle_gamma   90.00
#
_symmetry.space_group_name_H-M   'P 1'
#
loop_
_entity.id
_entity.type
_entity.pdbx_description
1 polymer ?
#
loop_
_entity_poly.entity_id
_entity_poly.type
_entity_poly.pdbx_seq_one_letter_code
_entity_poly.pdbx_strand_id
1 'polypeptide(L)'
;MSLFQIKEEAKTYDVVIVGSGAGGGMAAYMLAKAGAKVCLLEAGGYYDPADPKYVTQLKNPWESPRRGAGTTRAFGDFDAAWGGWQIEGEPYTAVAGTEFHWFRSRMLGGRTNHWGRISLRFGPDDFRRGSLTGIGDDWPITYDDLKPYYDRVDKLIGVFGSVENLRNEPDGHFLPAPKPRLHELMIKKAGKNLQIPVIPSRLSILTQKINDERGVCFYCRQCNRGCVAYADFSSSSVLVIPALKTGNLTLVNGAMVREVLTDAQTGLATGVSYVDTLTREEVSVKAKVVVLAASACESSRLLLNSKSARFAQGLANSSGVVGKYLNDSTGASRSGFIPHLMDRKRYNEDGVGGMHVYTPWWLDSNKLDFPRGYHIEYGGGMGMPGYGFGMGMQGMNGKYPYADGSKKPAGGYGSRLKDDARRFFGAYVGMAGRGEPIPLESNYCEIDPDKVDKYGIPVLRFHYKWSDNEVKQAKHMQDTFEQLIVEMGGIPQGKKPGADTNYGLEAPGKIIHEVGTVRMGNDPNKSALNQWQQAHDVKNLFVVDA
;
A
#
# COMPACT_ATOMS: atom_id res chain seq x y z
N MET A 1 -24.87 6.29 10.22
CA MET A 1 -24.70 6.20 11.68
C MET A 1 -23.33 6.71 12.03
N SER A 2 -23.20 7.74 12.86
CA SER A 2 -21.91 8.09 13.40
C SER A 2 -21.48 6.96 14.33
N LEU A 3 -20.26 6.43 14.12
CA LEU A 3 -19.67 5.48 15.04
C LEU A 3 -19.18 6.26 16.25
N PHE A 4 -19.74 6.00 17.41
CA PHE A 4 -19.44 6.71 18.64
C PHE A 4 -18.18 6.14 19.28
N GLN A 5 -17.33 7.02 19.77
CA GLN A 5 -16.29 6.66 20.73
C GLN A 5 -16.98 6.37 22.07
N ILE A 6 -16.88 5.13 22.53
CA ILE A 6 -17.37 4.77 23.85
C ILE A 6 -16.23 4.97 24.84
N LYS A 7 -16.34 5.99 25.70
CA LYS A 7 -15.45 6.21 26.83
C LYS A 7 -16.04 5.53 28.06
N GLU A 8 -16.03 4.23 28.13
CA GLU A 8 -16.25 3.52 29.38
C GLU A 8 -14.92 3.06 29.94
N GLU A 9 -14.75 3.17 31.29
CA GLU A 9 -13.63 2.52 31.97
C GLU A 9 -13.69 1.03 31.68
N ALA A 10 -12.73 0.58 30.91
CA ALA A 10 -12.78 -0.74 30.35
C ALA A 10 -12.60 -1.79 31.44
N LYS A 11 -13.63 -2.54 31.68
CA LYS A 11 -13.47 -3.93 32.11
C LYS A 11 -12.43 -4.57 31.20
N THR A 12 -11.57 -5.42 31.75
CA THR A 12 -10.52 -6.10 30.98
C THR A 12 -11.09 -6.77 29.72
N TYR A 13 -10.64 -6.36 28.54
CA TYR A 13 -10.98 -7.01 27.27
C TYR A 13 -10.26 -8.35 27.13
N ASP A 14 -10.78 -9.23 26.30
CA ASP A 14 -10.02 -10.42 25.92
C ASP A 14 -8.83 -10.04 25.06
N VAL A 15 -9.04 -9.12 24.10
CA VAL A 15 -8.00 -8.65 23.19
C VAL A 15 -8.09 -7.14 22.99
N VAL A 16 -6.95 -6.44 23.08
CA VAL A 16 -6.81 -5.09 22.53
C VAL A 16 -6.00 -5.15 21.22
N ILE A 17 -6.49 -4.49 20.19
CA ILE A 17 -5.84 -4.41 18.88
C ILE A 17 -5.49 -2.95 18.62
N VAL A 18 -4.25 -2.69 18.21
CA VAL A 18 -3.75 -1.36 17.89
C VAL A 18 -3.58 -1.21 16.38
N GLY A 19 -4.39 -0.32 15.79
CA GLY A 19 -4.45 -0.10 14.34
C GLY A 19 -5.55 -0.90 13.65
N SER A 20 -6.26 -0.26 12.76
CA SER A 20 -7.44 -0.79 12.05
C SER A 20 -7.19 -1.10 10.57
N GLY A 21 -5.93 -1.12 10.15
CA GLY A 21 -5.51 -1.44 8.78
C GLY A 21 -5.86 -2.88 8.38
N ALA A 22 -5.17 -3.42 7.38
CA ALA A 22 -5.46 -4.75 6.84
C ALA A 22 -5.35 -5.85 7.92
N GLY A 23 -4.23 -5.89 8.65
CA GLY A 23 -3.99 -6.89 9.69
C GLY A 23 -4.92 -6.73 10.90
N GLY A 24 -4.99 -5.52 11.46
CA GLY A 24 -5.80 -5.26 12.65
C GLY A 24 -7.30 -5.36 12.40
N GLY A 25 -7.79 -4.90 11.24
CA GLY A 25 -9.19 -5.08 10.85
C GLY A 25 -9.55 -6.56 10.67
N MET A 26 -8.66 -7.38 10.09
CA MET A 26 -8.86 -8.81 9.96
C MET A 26 -8.88 -9.51 11.33
N ALA A 27 -7.93 -9.18 12.20
CA ALA A 27 -7.90 -9.71 13.57
C ALA A 27 -9.17 -9.34 14.34
N ALA A 28 -9.60 -8.07 14.28
CA ALA A 28 -10.83 -7.60 14.91
C ALA A 28 -12.07 -8.35 14.38
N TYR A 29 -12.18 -8.50 13.06
CA TYR A 29 -13.28 -9.19 12.41
C TYR A 29 -13.37 -10.66 12.86
N MET A 30 -12.25 -11.38 12.79
CA MET A 30 -12.21 -12.80 13.13
C MET A 30 -12.47 -13.05 14.61
N LEU A 31 -11.86 -12.28 15.49
CA LEU A 31 -11.99 -12.46 16.95
C LEU A 31 -13.38 -12.06 17.44
N ALA A 32 -13.92 -10.91 16.97
CA ALA A 32 -15.28 -10.49 17.34
C ALA A 32 -16.34 -11.48 16.85
N LYS A 33 -16.20 -12.04 15.66
CA LYS A 33 -17.09 -13.12 15.16
C LYS A 33 -16.96 -14.42 15.95
N ALA A 34 -15.79 -14.70 16.50
CA ALA A 34 -15.57 -15.83 17.40
C ALA A 34 -16.08 -15.61 18.83
N GLY A 35 -16.64 -14.41 19.14
CA GLY A 35 -17.22 -14.09 20.44
C GLY A 35 -16.27 -13.46 21.45
N ALA A 36 -15.00 -13.22 21.08
CA ALA A 36 -14.05 -12.52 21.97
C ALA A 36 -14.46 -11.05 22.16
N LYS A 37 -14.27 -10.52 23.36
CA LYS A 37 -14.46 -9.11 23.67
C LYS A 37 -13.24 -8.32 23.23
N VAL A 38 -13.35 -7.61 22.10
CA VAL A 38 -12.24 -6.92 21.43
C VAL A 38 -12.37 -5.41 21.63
N CYS A 39 -11.24 -4.74 21.94
CA CYS A 39 -11.09 -3.29 21.83
C CYS A 39 -10.16 -2.98 20.67
N LEU A 40 -10.62 -2.25 19.67
CA LEU A 40 -9.84 -1.78 18.53
C LEU A 40 -9.55 -0.30 18.68
N LEU A 41 -8.26 0.05 18.75
CA LEU A 41 -7.77 1.42 18.87
C LEU A 41 -7.28 1.91 17.51
N GLU A 42 -7.77 3.08 17.07
CA GLU A 42 -7.39 3.73 15.82
C GLU A 42 -6.99 5.18 16.08
N ALA A 43 -5.82 5.59 15.61
CA ALA A 43 -5.31 6.96 15.82
C ALA A 43 -6.10 8.03 15.04
N GLY A 44 -6.71 7.65 13.92
CA GLY A 44 -7.46 8.55 13.06
C GLY A 44 -8.96 8.50 13.28
N GLY A 45 -9.67 9.32 12.50
CA GLY A 45 -11.13 9.36 12.47
C GLY A 45 -11.74 8.36 11.49
N TYR A 46 -13.06 8.31 11.48
CA TYR A 46 -13.82 7.52 10.51
C TYR A 46 -14.21 8.35 9.28
N TYR A 47 -14.02 7.77 8.12
CA TYR A 47 -14.45 8.29 6.84
C TYR A 47 -15.35 7.26 6.15
N ASP A 48 -16.64 7.59 6.01
CA ASP A 48 -17.56 6.76 5.25
C ASP A 48 -17.66 7.27 3.81
N PRO A 49 -17.21 6.51 2.80
CA PRO A 49 -17.30 6.93 1.41
C PRO A 49 -18.75 7.07 0.90
N ALA A 50 -19.73 6.48 1.57
CA ALA A 50 -21.15 6.62 1.23
C ALA A 50 -21.84 7.82 1.91
N ASP A 51 -21.23 8.44 2.91
CA ASP A 51 -21.76 9.64 3.54
C ASP A 51 -21.73 10.81 2.53
N PRO A 52 -22.86 11.51 2.26
CA PRO A 52 -22.92 12.65 1.34
C PRO A 52 -21.88 13.74 1.62
N LYS A 53 -21.47 13.92 2.87
CA LYS A 53 -20.43 14.86 3.28
C LYS A 53 -19.07 14.49 2.69
N TYR A 54 -18.78 13.21 2.55
CA TYR A 54 -17.47 12.69 2.13
C TYR A 54 -17.46 12.10 0.72
N VAL A 55 -18.62 11.95 0.08
CA VAL A 55 -18.70 11.43 -1.30
C VAL A 55 -17.94 12.35 -2.24
N THR A 56 -16.74 11.92 -2.64
CA THR A 56 -15.91 12.65 -3.59
C THR A 56 -15.73 11.89 -4.90
N GLN A 57 -16.18 10.65 -4.96
CA GLN A 57 -15.96 9.72 -6.07
C GLN A 57 -16.42 10.25 -7.42
N LEU A 58 -17.56 10.95 -7.46
CA LEU A 58 -18.15 11.52 -8.67
C LEU A 58 -17.97 13.05 -8.77
N LYS A 59 -17.26 13.67 -7.84
CA LYS A 59 -16.96 15.10 -7.86
C LYS A 59 -15.65 15.38 -8.57
N ASN A 60 -15.50 16.62 -9.03
CA ASN A 60 -14.20 17.06 -9.52
C ASN A 60 -13.15 17.08 -8.40
N PRO A 61 -11.85 16.89 -8.70
CA PRO A 61 -10.80 16.86 -7.66
C PRO A 61 -10.75 18.09 -6.76
N TRP A 62 -11.04 19.27 -7.30
CA TRP A 62 -11.06 20.54 -6.54
C TRP A 62 -12.27 20.69 -5.61
N GLU A 63 -13.29 19.86 -5.74
CA GLU A 63 -14.47 19.84 -4.85
C GLU A 63 -14.26 18.85 -3.68
N SER A 64 -13.15 18.15 -3.64
CA SER A 64 -12.85 17.24 -2.54
C SER A 64 -12.67 18.04 -1.23
N PRO A 65 -13.31 17.67 -0.14
CA PRO A 65 -13.18 18.36 1.14
C PRO A 65 -11.77 18.30 1.73
N ARG A 66 -10.91 17.45 1.19
CA ARG A 66 -9.53 17.26 1.65
C ARG A 66 -8.48 17.76 0.66
N ARG A 67 -8.90 18.21 -0.51
CA ARG A 67 -8.03 18.70 -1.57
C ARG A 67 -8.65 19.88 -2.28
N GLY A 68 -7.86 20.56 -3.05
CA GLY A 68 -8.30 21.64 -3.91
C GLY A 68 -7.53 22.92 -3.66
N ALA A 69 -7.90 23.98 -4.39
CA ALA A 69 -7.33 25.29 -4.22
C ALA A 69 -7.51 25.80 -2.78
N GLY A 70 -6.46 26.28 -2.17
CA GLY A 70 -6.46 26.81 -0.80
C GLY A 70 -6.22 25.78 0.30
N THR A 71 -5.98 24.51 -0.02
CA THR A 71 -5.51 23.52 0.96
C THR A 71 -3.98 23.44 0.95
N THR A 72 -3.38 23.16 2.11
CA THR A 72 -1.94 22.93 2.23
C THR A 72 -1.52 21.56 1.68
N ARG A 73 -2.50 20.69 1.38
CA ARG A 73 -2.24 19.35 0.91
C ARG A 73 -1.89 19.35 -0.56
N ALA A 74 -0.80 18.67 -0.92
CA ALA A 74 -0.37 18.57 -2.30
C ALA A 74 -1.46 17.95 -3.18
N PHE A 75 -1.72 18.60 -4.32
CA PHE A 75 -2.60 18.06 -5.34
C PHE A 75 -1.92 16.84 -5.97
N GLY A 76 -2.60 15.72 -6.05
CA GLY A 76 -2.02 14.47 -6.53
C GLY A 76 -1.84 13.40 -5.45
N ASP A 77 -1.92 13.76 -4.14
CA ASP A 77 -2.08 12.79 -3.07
C ASP A 77 -3.40 12.03 -3.17
N PHE A 78 -3.52 10.95 -2.42
CA PHE A 78 -4.73 10.13 -2.38
C PHE A 78 -5.92 10.94 -1.84
N ASP A 79 -7.00 11.03 -2.61
CA ASP A 79 -8.18 11.82 -2.25
C ASP A 79 -8.83 11.36 -0.94
N ALA A 80 -8.82 10.04 -0.67
CA ALA A 80 -9.42 9.46 0.52
C ALA A 80 -8.49 9.45 1.74
N ALA A 81 -7.22 9.83 1.62
CA ALA A 81 -6.27 9.72 2.73
C ALA A 81 -6.38 10.89 3.70
N TRP A 82 -6.51 10.59 4.99
CA TRP A 82 -6.23 11.52 6.08
C TRP A 82 -4.85 11.22 6.64
N GLY A 83 -3.88 12.03 6.28
CA GLY A 83 -2.48 11.81 6.52
C GLY A 83 -1.64 12.25 5.33
N GLY A 84 -0.53 11.62 5.10
CA GLY A 84 0.38 11.93 4.00
C GLY A 84 1.83 11.64 4.36
N TRP A 85 2.72 12.13 3.51
CA TRP A 85 4.17 12.10 3.74
C TRP A 85 4.58 12.93 4.97
N GLN A 86 3.91 14.07 5.15
CA GLN A 86 4.09 14.93 6.31
C GLN A 86 2.73 15.13 6.98
N ILE A 87 2.70 14.95 8.29
CA ILE A 87 1.53 15.20 9.13
C ILE A 87 1.94 16.27 10.14
N GLU A 88 1.15 17.33 10.22
CA GLU A 88 1.41 18.43 11.13
C GLU A 88 1.51 17.96 12.59
N GLY A 89 2.64 18.30 13.22
CA GLY A 89 2.92 17.89 14.58
C GLY A 89 3.31 16.41 14.79
N GLU A 90 3.45 15.63 13.70
CA GLU A 90 3.93 14.25 13.74
C GLU A 90 5.18 14.09 12.86
N PRO A 91 6.33 14.68 13.24
CA PRO A 91 7.56 14.56 12.48
C PRO A 91 8.14 13.15 12.53
N TYR A 92 9.07 12.88 11.67
CA TYR A 92 10.06 11.82 11.73
C TYR A 92 11.37 12.38 11.20
N THR A 93 12.48 11.71 11.46
CA THR A 93 13.80 12.16 11.04
C THR A 93 14.53 11.08 10.25
N ALA A 94 15.61 11.45 9.60
CA ALA A 94 16.54 10.53 8.97
C ALA A 94 17.98 11.06 9.14
N VAL A 95 18.94 10.17 9.11
CA VAL A 95 20.35 10.58 9.00
C VAL A 95 20.62 11.01 7.57
N ALA A 96 21.40 12.09 7.42
CA ALA A 96 21.73 12.65 6.11
C ALA A 96 22.30 11.58 5.16
N GLY A 97 21.74 11.49 3.94
CA GLY A 97 22.10 10.49 2.94
C GLY A 97 21.52 9.10 3.19
N THR A 98 20.58 8.97 4.14
CA THR A 98 19.84 7.72 4.43
C THR A 98 18.35 8.00 4.60
N GLU A 99 17.82 8.93 3.81
CA GLU A 99 16.46 9.40 3.89
C GLU A 99 15.46 8.29 3.52
N PHE A 100 14.32 8.29 4.23
CA PHE A 100 13.19 7.42 3.99
C PHE A 100 11.91 8.25 3.99
N HIS A 101 11.07 8.10 2.98
CA HIS A 101 9.79 8.79 2.89
C HIS A 101 8.71 7.93 3.52
N TRP A 102 8.16 8.37 4.62
CA TRP A 102 7.17 7.59 5.36
C TRP A 102 5.77 8.16 5.22
N PHE A 103 4.93 7.45 4.44
CA PHE A 103 3.52 7.79 4.26
C PHE A 103 2.67 7.18 5.37
N ARG A 104 1.88 8.00 6.06
CA ARG A 104 0.99 7.56 7.15
C ARG A 104 -0.45 7.92 6.83
N SER A 105 -1.38 7.03 7.17
CA SER A 105 -2.82 7.26 7.02
C SER A 105 -3.47 7.19 8.39
N ARG A 106 -4.00 8.33 8.87
CA ARG A 106 -4.66 8.47 10.17
C ARG A 106 -6.17 8.42 9.97
N MET A 107 -6.70 7.23 9.71
CA MET A 107 -8.12 7.01 9.51
C MET A 107 -8.48 5.54 9.71
N LEU A 108 -9.73 5.29 10.12
CA LEU A 108 -10.25 3.93 10.25
C LEU A 108 -10.08 3.15 8.94
N GLY A 109 -9.48 1.97 9.02
CA GLY A 109 -9.11 1.16 7.86
C GLY A 109 -7.73 1.49 7.28
N GLY A 110 -7.06 2.56 7.76
CA GLY A 110 -5.72 2.93 7.35
C GLY A 110 -5.56 3.05 5.83
N ARG A 111 -4.41 2.61 5.32
CA ARG A 111 -4.06 2.67 3.89
C ARG A 111 -4.96 1.81 2.98
N THR A 112 -5.74 0.89 3.52
CA THR A 112 -6.71 0.10 2.72
C THR A 112 -7.83 0.93 2.10
N ASN A 113 -8.01 2.19 2.52
CA ASN A 113 -8.99 3.08 1.92
C ASN A 113 -8.55 3.70 0.58
N HIS A 114 -7.25 3.71 0.29
CA HIS A 114 -6.69 4.40 -0.89
C HIS A 114 -5.59 3.62 -1.64
N TRP A 115 -5.35 2.37 -1.31
CA TRP A 115 -4.38 1.51 -1.99
C TRP A 115 -4.84 1.10 -3.40
N GLY A 116 -3.94 0.45 -4.18
CA GLY A 116 -4.23 0.02 -5.56
C GLY A 116 -5.16 -1.20 -5.69
N ARG A 117 -5.60 -1.81 -4.60
CA ARG A 117 -6.41 -3.06 -4.54
C ARG A 117 -5.71 -4.28 -5.13
N ILE A 118 -4.44 -4.19 -5.44
CA ILE A 118 -3.66 -5.30 -5.97
C ILE A 118 -3.54 -6.38 -4.89
N SER A 119 -4.04 -7.59 -5.19
CA SER A 119 -4.19 -8.68 -4.23
C SER A 119 -3.52 -9.93 -4.77
N LEU A 120 -2.20 -9.91 -4.76
CA LEU A 120 -1.35 -11.03 -5.17
C LEU A 120 -1.08 -11.95 -3.98
N ARG A 121 -0.86 -13.23 -4.26
CA ARG A 121 -0.36 -14.18 -3.27
C ARG A 121 1.15 -14.26 -3.38
N PHE A 122 1.83 -14.37 -2.26
CA PHE A 122 3.21 -14.85 -2.28
C PHE A 122 3.24 -16.29 -2.77
N GLY A 123 4.22 -16.63 -3.59
CA GLY A 123 4.40 -17.97 -4.09
C GLY A 123 5.36 -18.80 -3.21
N PRO A 124 5.51 -20.12 -3.50
CA PRO A 124 6.39 -20.99 -2.73
C PRO A 124 7.82 -20.47 -2.59
N ASP A 125 8.36 -19.85 -3.66
CA ASP A 125 9.74 -19.36 -3.68
C ASP A 125 9.94 -18.14 -2.76
N ASP A 126 8.90 -17.35 -2.48
CA ASP A 126 9.00 -16.16 -1.61
C ASP A 126 9.32 -16.53 -0.17
N PHE A 127 8.87 -17.71 0.28
CA PHE A 127 9.15 -18.23 1.62
C PHE A 127 10.54 -18.91 1.73
N ARG A 128 11.24 -19.09 0.63
CA ARG A 128 12.52 -19.82 0.54
C ARG A 128 13.62 -19.01 -0.15
N ARG A 129 13.52 -17.69 -0.12
CA ARG A 129 14.48 -16.80 -0.79
C ARG A 129 15.89 -16.97 -0.28
N GLY A 130 16.08 -17.14 1.02
CA GLY A 130 17.39 -17.40 1.61
C GLY A 130 18.05 -18.64 1.01
N SER A 131 17.36 -19.79 1.05
CA SER A 131 17.86 -21.05 0.48
C SER A 131 18.05 -21.01 -1.02
N LEU A 132 17.18 -20.29 -1.77
CA LEU A 132 17.23 -20.24 -3.23
C LEU A 132 18.31 -19.31 -3.77
N THR A 133 18.59 -18.21 -3.08
CA THR A 133 19.51 -17.18 -3.59
C THR A 133 20.78 -17.03 -2.76
N GLY A 134 20.86 -17.65 -1.58
CA GLY A 134 21.94 -17.44 -0.62
C GLY A 134 21.92 -16.07 0.06
N ILE A 135 20.85 -15.28 -0.12
CA ILE A 135 20.73 -13.91 0.39
C ILE A 135 19.48 -13.77 1.26
N GLY A 136 19.67 -13.32 2.49
CA GLY A 136 18.60 -13.22 3.49
C GLY A 136 18.31 -14.56 4.16
N ASP A 137 17.14 -14.67 4.76
CA ASP A 137 16.69 -15.85 5.48
C ASP A 137 15.41 -16.41 4.86
N ASP A 138 15.14 -17.70 5.10
CA ASP A 138 13.85 -18.30 4.79
C ASP A 138 12.83 -17.90 5.85
N TRP A 139 11.57 -17.82 5.46
CA TRP A 139 10.47 -17.67 6.39
C TRP A 139 10.27 -18.95 7.21
N PRO A 140 9.82 -18.85 8.49
CA PRO A 140 9.53 -20.03 9.33
C PRO A 140 8.24 -20.76 8.95
N ILE A 141 7.57 -20.30 7.90
CA ILE A 141 6.34 -20.85 7.32
C ILE A 141 6.50 -21.08 5.83
N THR A 142 5.56 -21.78 5.22
CA THR A 142 5.51 -22.10 3.78
C THR A 142 4.26 -21.51 3.12
N TYR A 143 4.22 -21.55 1.80
CA TYR A 143 3.00 -21.23 1.05
C TYR A 143 1.82 -22.14 1.47
N ASP A 144 2.07 -23.42 1.68
CA ASP A 144 1.01 -24.38 2.03
C ASP A 144 0.39 -24.10 3.40
N ASP A 145 1.16 -23.54 4.34
CA ASP A 145 0.65 -23.10 5.64
C ASP A 145 -0.32 -21.92 5.47
N LEU A 146 -0.08 -21.03 4.50
CA LEU A 146 -0.92 -19.84 4.26
C LEU A 146 -2.04 -20.05 3.24
N LYS A 147 -1.91 -21.04 2.35
CA LYS A 147 -2.89 -21.27 1.28
C LYS A 147 -4.35 -21.32 1.75
N PRO A 148 -4.70 -22.04 2.84
CA PRO A 148 -6.09 -22.08 3.33
C PRO A 148 -6.61 -20.70 3.76
N TYR A 149 -5.73 -19.83 4.25
CA TYR A 149 -6.09 -18.47 4.65
C TYR A 149 -6.22 -17.55 3.44
N TYR A 150 -5.33 -17.64 2.45
CA TYR A 150 -5.48 -16.96 1.17
C TYR A 150 -6.80 -17.28 0.50
N ASP A 151 -7.19 -18.57 0.47
CA ASP A 151 -8.45 -19.03 -0.11
C ASP A 151 -9.68 -18.41 0.58
N ARG A 152 -9.60 -18.21 1.89
CA ARG A 152 -10.67 -17.55 2.67
C ARG A 152 -10.68 -16.05 2.44
N VAL A 153 -9.52 -15.42 2.39
CA VAL A 153 -9.37 -13.96 2.17
C VAL A 153 -9.87 -13.59 0.78
N ASP A 154 -9.48 -14.29 -0.28
CA ASP A 154 -9.93 -14.00 -1.66
C ASP A 154 -11.46 -13.98 -1.76
N LYS A 155 -12.13 -14.95 -1.13
CA LYS A 155 -13.60 -15.02 -1.10
C LYS A 155 -14.22 -13.88 -0.30
N LEU A 156 -13.59 -13.50 0.82
CA LEU A 156 -14.10 -12.47 1.72
C LEU A 156 -13.97 -11.07 1.10
N ILE A 157 -12.80 -10.76 0.56
CA ILE A 157 -12.53 -9.43 0.00
C ILE A 157 -13.05 -9.29 -1.44
N GLY A 158 -13.20 -10.41 -2.15
CA GLY A 158 -13.68 -10.46 -3.53
C GLY A 158 -12.60 -10.02 -4.52
N VAL A 159 -11.71 -10.95 -4.90
CA VAL A 159 -10.63 -10.69 -5.85
C VAL A 159 -11.07 -11.13 -7.24
N PHE A 160 -10.99 -10.25 -8.24
CA PHE A 160 -11.12 -10.68 -9.63
C PHE A 160 -9.76 -11.07 -10.21
N GLY A 161 -9.76 -11.96 -11.21
CA GLY A 161 -8.53 -12.43 -11.83
C GLY A 161 -8.79 -13.54 -12.82
N SER A 162 -7.73 -14.29 -13.13
CA SER A 162 -7.77 -15.47 -14.01
C SER A 162 -6.83 -16.56 -13.48
N VAL A 163 -7.13 -17.78 -13.86
CA VAL A 163 -6.29 -18.94 -13.58
C VAL A 163 -5.19 -19.00 -14.63
N GLU A 164 -3.95 -18.83 -14.20
CA GLU A 164 -2.78 -18.75 -15.08
C GLU A 164 -1.75 -19.86 -14.81
N ASN A 165 -1.91 -20.60 -13.71
CA ASN A 165 -1.03 -21.70 -13.28
C ASN A 165 0.44 -21.27 -13.13
N LEU A 166 0.68 -20.05 -12.65
CA LEU A 166 2.02 -19.55 -12.38
C LEU A 166 2.57 -20.15 -11.10
N ARG A 167 3.78 -20.70 -11.17
CA ARG A 167 4.41 -21.36 -10.02
C ARG A 167 4.58 -20.43 -8.82
N ASN A 168 5.13 -19.24 -9.06
CA ASN A 168 5.48 -18.31 -7.98
C ASN A 168 4.49 -17.15 -7.83
N GLU A 169 3.35 -17.26 -8.46
CA GLU A 169 2.20 -16.37 -8.26
C GLU A 169 0.93 -17.21 -8.34
N PRO A 170 0.68 -18.06 -7.32
CA PRO A 170 -0.35 -19.09 -7.37
C PRO A 170 -1.75 -18.53 -7.59
N ASP A 171 -2.61 -19.33 -8.22
CA ASP A 171 -3.99 -18.96 -8.46
C ASP A 171 -4.81 -18.95 -7.17
N GLY A 172 -5.81 -18.09 -7.14
CA GLY A 172 -6.75 -17.92 -6.06
C GLY A 172 -8.19 -18.23 -6.45
N HIS A 173 -9.12 -17.77 -5.62
CA HIS A 173 -10.56 -17.82 -5.90
C HIS A 173 -10.98 -16.50 -6.57
N PHE A 174 -11.04 -16.48 -7.89
CA PHE A 174 -11.25 -15.25 -8.64
C PHE A 174 -12.70 -15.05 -9.09
N LEU A 175 -13.15 -13.81 -8.97
CA LEU A 175 -14.30 -13.28 -9.70
C LEU A 175 -13.88 -13.05 -11.17
N PRO A 176 -14.84 -12.96 -12.11
CA PRO A 176 -14.54 -12.67 -13.51
C PRO A 176 -13.74 -11.38 -13.66
N ALA A 177 -12.62 -11.43 -14.36
CA ALA A 177 -11.84 -10.24 -14.67
C ALA A 177 -12.57 -9.32 -15.67
N PRO A 178 -12.46 -7.99 -15.55
CA PRO A 178 -12.97 -7.07 -16.55
C PRO A 178 -12.19 -7.22 -17.85
N LYS A 179 -12.85 -6.95 -18.98
CA LYS A 179 -12.19 -7.00 -20.29
C LYS A 179 -11.08 -5.95 -20.39
N PRO A 180 -9.94 -6.28 -21.00
CA PRO A 180 -8.88 -5.31 -21.25
C PRO A 180 -9.38 -4.13 -22.10
N ARG A 181 -8.92 -2.92 -21.76
CA ARG A 181 -9.14 -1.69 -22.51
C ARG A 181 -8.24 -1.65 -23.75
N LEU A 182 -8.49 -0.74 -24.67
CA LEU A 182 -7.76 -0.71 -25.95
C LEU A 182 -6.23 -0.58 -25.76
N HIS A 183 -5.77 0.31 -24.90
CA HIS A 183 -4.34 0.43 -24.62
C HIS A 183 -3.76 -0.83 -23.96
N GLU A 184 -4.53 -1.51 -23.13
CA GLU A 184 -4.14 -2.77 -22.48
C GLU A 184 -4.06 -3.93 -23.49
N LEU A 185 -4.94 -3.95 -24.51
CA LEU A 185 -4.82 -4.89 -25.63
C LEU A 185 -3.56 -4.65 -26.45
N MET A 186 -3.15 -3.39 -26.65
CA MET A 186 -1.89 -3.05 -27.32
C MET A 186 -0.69 -3.51 -26.49
N ILE A 187 -0.71 -3.29 -25.17
CA ILE A 187 0.32 -3.80 -24.24
C ILE A 187 0.39 -5.32 -24.32
N LYS A 188 -0.75 -6.00 -24.29
CA LYS A 188 -0.80 -7.47 -24.40
C LYS A 188 -0.21 -7.98 -25.71
N LYS A 189 -0.46 -7.29 -26.83
CA LYS A 189 0.15 -7.62 -28.12
C LYS A 189 1.66 -7.40 -28.11
N ALA A 190 2.12 -6.27 -27.59
CA ALA A 190 3.55 -5.97 -27.47
C ALA A 190 4.27 -6.97 -26.55
N GLY A 191 3.68 -7.28 -25.40
CA GLY A 191 4.19 -8.30 -24.49
C GLY A 191 4.33 -9.67 -25.15
N LYS A 192 3.32 -10.10 -25.94
CA LYS A 192 3.40 -11.35 -26.69
C LYS A 192 4.59 -11.38 -27.66
N ASN A 193 4.81 -10.29 -28.40
CA ASN A 193 5.91 -10.19 -29.37
C ASN A 193 7.29 -10.21 -28.68
N LEU A 194 7.39 -9.63 -27.50
CA LEU A 194 8.60 -9.55 -26.70
C LEU A 194 8.77 -10.72 -25.70
N GLN A 195 7.86 -11.69 -25.71
CA GLN A 195 7.83 -12.82 -24.76
C GLN A 195 7.72 -12.38 -23.29
N ILE A 196 7.07 -11.25 -23.05
CA ILE A 196 6.76 -10.73 -21.71
C ILE A 196 5.27 -11.06 -21.43
N PRO A 197 4.96 -11.86 -20.39
CA PRO A 197 3.59 -12.23 -20.10
C PRO A 197 2.77 -11.01 -19.67
N VAL A 198 1.57 -10.86 -20.21
CA VAL A 198 0.59 -9.84 -19.82
C VAL A 198 -0.74 -10.54 -19.59
N ILE A 199 -1.13 -10.63 -18.34
CA ILE A 199 -2.29 -11.40 -17.87
C ILE A 199 -3.33 -10.49 -17.20
N PRO A 200 -4.58 -10.94 -16.98
CA PRO A 200 -5.56 -10.19 -16.21
C PRO A 200 -5.06 -9.88 -14.80
N SER A 201 -5.32 -8.66 -14.35
CA SER A 201 -4.94 -8.22 -12.99
C SER A 201 -5.71 -8.97 -11.92
N ARG A 202 -5.14 -9.02 -10.71
CA ARG A 202 -5.74 -9.59 -9.51
C ARG A 202 -6.02 -8.45 -8.52
N LEU A 203 -7.25 -7.92 -8.56
CA LEU A 203 -7.64 -6.80 -7.70
C LEU A 203 -8.87 -7.13 -6.86
N SER A 204 -8.88 -6.68 -5.61
CA SER A 204 -10.01 -6.82 -4.71
C SER A 204 -11.11 -5.79 -4.98
N ILE A 205 -11.78 -5.95 -6.13
CA ILE A 205 -12.90 -5.14 -6.58
C ILE A 205 -13.99 -6.08 -7.11
N LEU A 206 -15.22 -5.93 -6.63
CA LEU A 206 -16.33 -6.80 -7.00
C LEU A 206 -16.81 -6.55 -8.41
N THR A 207 -16.57 -7.49 -9.31
CA THR A 207 -17.10 -7.51 -10.68
C THR A 207 -18.43 -8.25 -10.75
N GLN A 208 -18.79 -8.97 -9.70
CA GLN A 208 -20.12 -9.56 -9.50
C GLN A 208 -20.47 -9.57 -8.00
N LYS A 209 -21.76 -9.72 -7.70
CA LYS A 209 -22.27 -9.72 -6.33
C LYS A 209 -21.80 -10.96 -5.56
N ILE A 210 -21.32 -10.77 -4.34
CA ILE A 210 -20.91 -11.85 -3.42
C ILE A 210 -21.75 -11.89 -2.13
N ASN A 211 -22.38 -10.77 -1.75
CA ASN A 211 -23.27 -10.63 -0.60
C ASN A 211 -24.21 -9.42 -0.77
N ASP A 212 -25.09 -9.16 0.18
CA ASP A 212 -26.03 -8.04 0.15
C ASP A 212 -25.48 -6.74 0.75
N GLU A 213 -24.34 -6.79 1.40
CA GLU A 213 -23.74 -5.62 2.08
C GLU A 213 -22.87 -4.79 1.14
N ARG A 214 -22.40 -5.36 0.02
CA ARG A 214 -21.49 -4.74 -0.94
C ARG A 214 -22.10 -4.73 -2.32
N GLY A 215 -22.10 -3.56 -2.96
CA GLY A 215 -22.53 -3.42 -4.35
C GLY A 215 -21.45 -3.89 -5.33
N VAL A 216 -21.83 -4.08 -6.59
CA VAL A 216 -20.92 -4.39 -7.70
C VAL A 216 -20.29 -3.11 -8.23
N CYS A 217 -19.06 -3.19 -8.72
CA CYS A 217 -18.37 -2.07 -9.35
C CYS A 217 -19.18 -1.54 -10.55
N PHE A 218 -19.46 -0.25 -10.57
CA PHE A 218 -20.13 0.45 -11.67
C PHE A 218 -19.16 1.19 -12.60
N TYR A 219 -17.87 0.82 -12.55
CA TYR A 219 -16.81 1.23 -13.49
C TYR A 219 -16.54 2.74 -13.56
N CYS A 220 -16.66 3.46 -12.46
CA CYS A 220 -16.37 4.91 -12.39
C CYS A 220 -14.88 5.26 -12.45
N ARG A 221 -13.98 4.31 -12.25
CA ARG A 221 -12.51 4.47 -12.21
C ARG A 221 -11.99 5.42 -11.13
N GLN A 222 -12.71 5.57 -10.01
CA GLN A 222 -12.38 6.53 -8.94
C GLN A 222 -12.13 5.85 -7.58
N CYS A 223 -11.58 4.63 -7.57
CA CYS A 223 -11.40 3.84 -6.33
C CYS A 223 -10.53 4.55 -5.28
N ASN A 224 -9.55 5.36 -5.70
CA ASN A 224 -8.71 6.13 -4.78
C ASN A 224 -9.46 7.24 -4.00
N ARG A 225 -10.73 7.50 -4.34
CA ARG A 225 -11.60 8.46 -3.66
C ARG A 225 -12.58 7.82 -2.68
N GLY A 226 -12.48 6.51 -2.49
CA GLY A 226 -13.43 5.71 -1.72
C GLY A 226 -14.64 5.30 -2.56
N CYS A 227 -15.14 4.09 -2.37
CA CYS A 227 -16.21 3.51 -3.17
C CYS A 227 -17.56 3.62 -2.46
N VAL A 228 -18.48 4.42 -3.00
CA VAL A 228 -19.84 4.57 -2.45
C VAL A 228 -20.65 3.27 -2.45
N ALA A 229 -20.29 2.31 -3.31
CA ALA A 229 -20.92 1.00 -3.41
C ALA A 229 -20.21 -0.06 -2.56
N TYR A 230 -19.10 0.29 -1.88
CA TYR A 230 -18.22 -0.67 -1.20
C TYR A 230 -17.78 -1.86 -2.08
N ALA A 231 -17.73 -1.64 -3.39
CA ALA A 231 -17.31 -2.66 -4.35
C ALA A 231 -15.82 -3.01 -4.21
N ASP A 232 -14.99 -2.03 -3.85
CA ASP A 232 -13.58 -2.26 -3.56
C ASP A 232 -13.36 -2.68 -2.08
N PHE A 233 -12.24 -3.32 -1.82
CA PHE A 233 -11.87 -3.68 -0.46
C PHE A 233 -11.27 -2.49 0.28
N SER A 234 -11.86 -2.20 1.46
CA SER A 234 -11.22 -1.47 2.55
C SER A 234 -11.51 -2.17 3.87
N SER A 235 -10.55 -2.15 4.79
CA SER A 235 -10.71 -2.76 6.11
C SER A 235 -11.88 -2.15 6.87
N SER A 236 -12.09 -0.83 6.77
CA SER A 236 -13.20 -0.13 7.43
C SER A 236 -14.56 -0.72 7.04
N SER A 237 -14.84 -0.85 5.74
CA SER A 237 -16.16 -1.26 5.24
C SER A 237 -16.37 -2.77 5.25
N VAL A 238 -15.32 -3.57 4.97
CA VAL A 238 -15.45 -5.03 4.78
C VAL A 238 -15.17 -5.81 6.06
N LEU A 239 -14.42 -5.27 6.99
CA LEU A 239 -13.99 -5.97 8.20
C LEU A 239 -14.51 -5.30 9.49
N VAL A 240 -14.17 -4.03 9.71
CA VAL A 240 -14.47 -3.35 10.99
C VAL A 240 -15.96 -3.12 11.19
N ILE A 241 -16.69 -2.61 10.19
CA ILE A 241 -18.13 -2.39 10.31
C ILE A 241 -18.90 -3.70 10.54
N PRO A 242 -18.66 -4.80 9.81
CA PRO A 242 -19.25 -6.09 10.14
C PRO A 242 -18.86 -6.63 11.53
N ALA A 243 -17.63 -6.39 11.98
CA ALA A 243 -17.21 -6.76 13.33
C ALA A 243 -17.99 -5.99 14.42
N LEU A 244 -18.24 -4.70 14.22
CA LEU A 244 -19.06 -3.89 15.14
C LEU A 244 -20.49 -4.42 15.26
N LYS A 245 -21.07 -4.92 14.17
CA LYS A 245 -22.43 -5.50 14.16
C LYS A 245 -22.57 -6.75 15.05
N THR A 246 -21.45 -7.41 15.40
CA THR A 246 -21.46 -8.57 16.32
C THR A 246 -21.76 -8.19 17.77
N GLY A 247 -21.60 -6.93 18.16
CA GLY A 247 -21.67 -6.47 19.54
C GLY A 247 -20.47 -6.86 20.42
N ASN A 248 -19.45 -7.51 19.85
CA ASN A 248 -18.25 -7.95 20.55
C ASN A 248 -17.02 -7.03 20.31
N LEU A 249 -17.15 -6.02 19.44
CA LEU A 249 -16.10 -5.05 19.14
C LEU A 249 -16.44 -3.68 19.75
N THR A 250 -15.53 -3.16 20.56
CA THR A 250 -15.48 -1.75 20.95
C THR A 250 -14.46 -1.04 20.05
N LEU A 251 -14.86 0.01 19.35
CA LEU A 251 -13.98 0.84 18.52
C LEU A 251 -13.72 2.17 19.22
N VAL A 252 -12.45 2.53 19.37
CA VAL A 252 -12.01 3.83 19.88
C VAL A 252 -11.20 4.55 18.80
N ASN A 253 -11.79 5.58 18.22
CA ASN A 253 -11.12 6.46 17.27
C ASN A 253 -10.40 7.60 17.99
N GLY A 254 -9.37 8.17 17.38
CA GLY A 254 -8.58 9.24 17.98
C GLY A 254 -7.68 8.74 19.12
N ALA A 255 -7.35 7.45 19.14
CA ALA A 255 -6.49 6.82 20.14
C ALA A 255 -5.06 6.68 19.60
N MET A 256 -4.19 7.64 19.90
CA MET A 256 -2.75 7.55 19.57
C MET A 256 -2.05 6.70 20.63
N VAL A 257 -1.86 5.41 20.34
CA VAL A 257 -1.22 4.49 21.28
C VAL A 257 0.24 4.86 21.47
N ARG A 258 0.64 4.93 22.73
CA ARG A 258 1.98 5.35 23.17
C ARG A 258 2.89 4.16 23.45
N GLU A 259 2.37 3.17 24.19
CA GLU A 259 3.14 2.01 24.63
C GLU A 259 2.24 0.81 24.98
N VAL A 260 2.86 -0.37 25.01
CA VAL A 260 2.31 -1.59 25.57
C VAL A 260 2.71 -1.68 27.04
N LEU A 261 1.73 -1.87 27.91
CA LEU A 261 1.92 -2.01 29.34
C LEU A 261 2.21 -3.48 29.69
N THR A 262 3.15 -3.71 30.59
CA THR A 262 3.55 -5.05 31.02
C THR A 262 3.52 -5.20 32.54
N ASP A 263 3.25 -6.41 33.00
CA ASP A 263 3.38 -6.78 34.40
C ASP A 263 4.85 -7.00 34.73
N ALA A 264 5.34 -6.34 35.78
CA ALA A 264 6.75 -6.35 36.13
C ALA A 264 7.25 -7.74 36.59
N GLN A 265 6.38 -8.57 37.16
CA GLN A 265 6.76 -9.88 37.72
C GLN A 265 6.72 -10.95 36.60
N THR A 266 5.63 -11.02 35.85
CA THR A 266 5.45 -12.03 34.81
C THR A 266 6.07 -11.66 33.48
N GLY A 267 6.18 -10.36 33.18
CA GLY A 267 6.60 -9.83 31.88
C GLY A 267 5.53 -9.95 30.79
N LEU A 268 4.32 -10.38 31.14
CA LEU A 268 3.20 -10.44 30.20
C LEU A 268 2.62 -9.05 29.92
N ALA A 269 2.09 -8.84 28.72
CA ALA A 269 1.35 -7.64 28.40
C ALA A 269 0.03 -7.58 29.20
N THR A 270 -0.30 -6.40 29.73
CA THR A 270 -1.53 -6.17 30.50
C THR A 270 -2.51 -5.26 29.80
N GLY A 271 -2.09 -4.67 28.69
CA GLY A 271 -2.87 -3.73 27.89
C GLY A 271 -1.99 -2.70 27.20
N VAL A 272 -2.55 -1.54 26.89
CA VAL A 272 -1.85 -0.42 26.24
C VAL A 272 -2.22 0.90 26.88
N SER A 273 -1.33 1.91 26.76
CA SER A 273 -1.62 3.32 27.02
C SER A 273 -1.73 4.07 25.70
N TYR A 274 -2.70 4.98 25.60
CA TYR A 274 -2.85 5.88 24.47
C TYR A 274 -3.14 7.31 24.89
N VAL A 275 -2.81 8.27 24.04
CA VAL A 275 -3.21 9.66 24.18
C VAL A 275 -4.46 9.89 23.33
N ASP A 276 -5.54 10.36 23.95
CA ASP A 276 -6.73 10.80 23.23
C ASP A 276 -6.39 12.06 22.41
N THR A 277 -6.58 11.99 21.09
CA THR A 277 -6.14 13.05 20.17
C THR A 277 -6.91 14.36 20.33
N LEU A 278 -8.08 14.33 20.96
CA LEU A 278 -8.94 15.49 21.17
C LEU A 278 -8.68 16.12 22.56
N THR A 279 -8.73 15.31 23.62
CA THR A 279 -8.59 15.80 25.01
C THR A 279 -7.15 15.92 25.47
N ARG A 280 -6.23 15.20 24.81
CA ARG A 280 -4.81 15.07 25.20
C ARG A 280 -4.58 14.29 26.50
N GLU A 281 -5.62 13.69 27.03
CA GLU A 281 -5.53 12.84 28.21
C GLU A 281 -4.89 11.50 27.87
N GLU A 282 -4.10 10.97 28.80
CA GLU A 282 -3.55 9.62 28.71
C GLU A 282 -4.56 8.63 29.30
N VAL A 283 -4.88 7.59 28.55
CA VAL A 283 -5.90 6.58 28.88
C VAL A 283 -5.28 5.19 28.74
N SER A 284 -5.53 4.31 29.72
CA SER A 284 -5.08 2.90 29.66
C SER A 284 -6.26 1.96 29.36
N VAL A 285 -6.00 0.98 28.48
CA VAL A 285 -6.92 -0.11 28.18
C VAL A 285 -6.31 -1.43 28.63
N LYS A 286 -7.04 -2.17 29.49
CA LYS A 286 -6.60 -3.47 30.00
C LYS A 286 -7.09 -4.61 29.09
N ALA A 287 -6.22 -5.56 28.78
CA ALA A 287 -6.57 -6.75 28.00
C ALA A 287 -5.71 -7.96 28.39
N LYS A 288 -6.23 -9.16 28.14
CA LYS A 288 -5.49 -10.42 28.34
C LYS A 288 -4.45 -10.66 27.23
N VAL A 289 -4.72 -10.17 26.01
CA VAL A 289 -3.87 -10.30 24.82
C VAL A 289 -3.75 -8.93 24.16
N VAL A 290 -2.55 -8.60 23.68
CA VAL A 290 -2.27 -7.39 22.89
C VAL A 290 -1.88 -7.79 21.47
N VAL A 291 -2.50 -7.13 20.47
CA VAL A 291 -2.18 -7.31 19.05
C VAL A 291 -1.78 -5.96 18.47
N LEU A 292 -0.56 -5.85 17.97
CA LEU A 292 -0.08 -4.68 17.24
C LEU A 292 -0.31 -4.88 15.74
N ALA A 293 -0.92 -3.90 15.12
CA ALA A 293 -1.24 -3.85 13.69
C ALA A 293 -1.21 -2.39 13.18
N ALA A 294 -0.28 -1.60 13.71
CA ALA A 294 -0.20 -0.17 13.46
C ALA A 294 0.60 0.19 12.18
N SER A 295 1.00 -0.76 11.41
CA SER A 295 1.93 -0.81 10.26
C SER A 295 3.38 -1.08 10.69
N ALA A 296 4.22 -1.56 9.75
CA ALA A 296 5.60 -1.96 10.02
C ALA A 296 6.38 -0.96 10.90
N CYS A 297 6.43 0.31 10.47
CA CYS A 297 7.18 1.33 11.21
C CYS A 297 6.53 1.74 12.53
N GLU A 298 5.19 1.88 12.58
CA GLU A 298 4.53 2.28 13.83
C GLU A 298 4.55 1.17 14.88
N SER A 299 4.40 -0.10 14.47
CA SER A 299 4.47 -1.24 15.41
C SER A 299 5.87 -1.34 16.02
N SER A 300 6.93 -1.14 15.24
CA SER A 300 8.28 -1.08 15.78
C SER A 300 8.50 0.15 16.69
N ARG A 301 7.91 1.32 16.34
CA ARG A 301 7.93 2.50 17.20
C ARG A 301 7.30 2.23 18.56
N LEU A 302 6.14 1.56 18.57
CA LEU A 302 5.45 1.18 19.81
C LEU A 302 6.30 0.23 20.66
N LEU A 303 6.88 -0.80 20.06
CA LEU A 303 7.73 -1.75 20.77
C LEU A 303 8.97 -1.09 21.34
N LEU A 304 9.66 -0.23 20.58
CA LEU A 304 10.86 0.48 21.02
C LEU A 304 10.57 1.53 22.09
N ASN A 305 9.37 2.11 22.13
CA ASN A 305 8.93 3.03 23.19
C ASN A 305 8.41 2.29 24.44
N SER A 306 8.02 1.02 24.33
CA SER A 306 7.51 0.21 25.45
C SER A 306 8.66 -0.33 26.29
N LYS A 307 9.25 0.54 27.12
CA LYS A 307 10.41 0.25 27.96
C LYS A 307 10.02 0.00 29.41
N SER A 308 10.72 -0.91 30.07
CA SER A 308 10.61 -1.16 31.50
C SER A 308 11.94 -1.66 32.05
N ALA A 309 12.05 -1.87 33.34
CA ALA A 309 13.26 -2.46 33.95
C ALA A 309 13.59 -3.83 33.34
N ARG A 310 12.56 -4.61 32.95
CA ARG A 310 12.72 -5.92 32.31
C ARG A 310 13.02 -5.81 30.79
N PHE A 311 12.55 -4.78 30.14
CA PHE A 311 12.66 -4.57 28.68
C PHE A 311 13.32 -3.22 28.39
N ALA A 312 14.54 -3.03 28.86
CA ALA A 312 15.26 -1.75 28.78
C ALA A 312 15.52 -1.28 27.34
N GLN A 313 15.63 -2.22 26.37
CA GLN A 313 15.88 -1.93 24.95
C GLN A 313 14.58 -1.87 24.13
N GLY A 314 13.41 -1.85 24.78
CA GLY A 314 12.11 -1.97 24.14
C GLY A 314 11.53 -3.39 24.23
N LEU A 315 10.22 -3.47 24.10
CA LEU A 315 9.47 -4.72 24.22
C LEU A 315 9.73 -5.62 23.00
N ALA A 316 9.75 -6.94 23.19
CA ALA A 316 10.03 -7.96 22.17
C ALA A 316 11.38 -7.76 21.43
N ASN A 317 12.35 -7.11 22.05
CA ASN A 317 13.62 -6.71 21.43
C ASN A 317 14.87 -7.33 22.11
N SER A 318 14.76 -8.49 22.73
CA SER A 318 15.92 -9.21 23.30
C SER A 318 16.94 -9.60 22.21
N SER A 319 16.47 -9.84 20.99
CA SER A 319 17.32 -10.11 19.82
C SER A 319 18.00 -8.86 19.24
N GLY A 320 17.55 -7.64 19.59
CA GLY A 320 18.03 -6.39 19.01
C GLY A 320 17.62 -6.18 17.55
N VAL A 321 16.60 -6.91 17.04
CA VAL A 321 16.17 -6.83 15.63
C VAL A 321 14.93 -5.97 15.41
N VAL A 322 14.25 -5.50 16.44
CA VAL A 322 13.12 -4.58 16.30
C VAL A 322 13.60 -3.27 15.67
N GLY A 323 12.93 -2.85 14.62
CA GLY A 323 13.31 -1.71 13.79
C GLY A 323 14.22 -2.05 12.61
N LYS A 324 14.91 -3.20 12.62
CA LYS A 324 15.88 -3.61 11.59
C LYS A 324 15.21 -4.31 10.41
N TYR A 325 15.97 -4.46 9.31
CA TYR A 325 15.52 -5.07 8.05
C TYR A 325 14.30 -4.34 7.44
N LEU A 326 14.20 -3.04 7.68
CA LEU A 326 13.20 -2.21 7.01
C LEU A 326 13.37 -2.29 5.51
N ASN A 327 12.30 -2.59 4.81
CA ASN A 327 12.23 -2.62 3.36
C ASN A 327 11.06 -1.80 2.81
N ASP A 328 11.22 -1.32 1.58
CA ASP A 328 10.13 -0.85 0.72
C ASP A 328 10.32 -1.48 -0.66
N SER A 329 9.28 -1.69 -1.44
CA SER A 329 9.46 -2.17 -2.82
C SER A 329 10.33 -1.22 -3.62
N THR A 330 11.19 -1.75 -4.49
CA THR A 330 11.82 -0.92 -5.52
C THR A 330 10.77 -0.42 -6.50
N GLY A 331 10.99 0.76 -7.07
CA GLY A 331 10.09 1.32 -8.05
C GLY A 331 10.85 2.11 -9.11
N ALA A 332 10.45 1.91 -10.36
CA ALA A 332 10.80 2.81 -11.46
C ALA A 332 9.59 2.93 -12.38
N SER A 333 9.48 4.04 -13.06
CA SER A 333 8.35 4.28 -13.96
C SER A 333 8.80 4.91 -15.26
N ARG A 334 7.98 4.72 -16.31
CA ARG A 334 8.15 5.37 -17.60
C ARG A 334 6.81 5.53 -18.29
N SER A 335 6.65 6.62 -19.01
CA SER A 335 5.47 6.87 -19.82
C SER A 335 5.81 6.86 -21.30
N GLY A 336 4.84 6.44 -22.12
CA GLY A 336 4.90 6.49 -23.57
C GLY A 336 3.68 7.18 -24.15
N PHE A 337 3.88 7.84 -25.27
CA PHE A 337 2.81 8.38 -26.08
C PHE A 337 2.56 7.42 -27.24
N ILE A 338 1.30 7.04 -27.46
CA ILE A 338 0.91 6.06 -28.47
C ILE A 338 0.11 6.79 -29.57
N PRO A 339 0.72 7.07 -30.75
CA PRO A 339 0.06 7.80 -31.82
C PRO A 339 -1.26 7.20 -32.29
N HIS A 340 -1.34 5.88 -32.32
CA HIS A 340 -2.56 5.14 -32.71
C HIS A 340 -3.76 5.35 -31.77
N LEU A 341 -3.54 5.96 -30.60
CA LEU A 341 -4.58 6.28 -29.63
C LEU A 341 -5.02 7.75 -29.69
N MET A 342 -4.46 8.54 -30.60
CA MET A 342 -4.84 9.95 -30.80
C MET A 342 -6.21 10.08 -31.46
N ASP A 343 -6.78 11.26 -31.32
CA ASP A 343 -7.99 11.72 -32.05
C ASP A 343 -9.20 10.77 -31.94
N ARG A 344 -9.19 9.86 -30.96
CA ARG A 344 -10.31 8.97 -30.71
C ARG A 344 -11.52 9.74 -30.17
N LYS A 345 -12.73 9.23 -30.49
CA LYS A 345 -13.95 9.74 -29.87
C LYS A 345 -13.82 9.63 -28.36
N ARG A 346 -14.12 10.73 -27.68
CA ARG A 346 -14.03 10.80 -26.21
C ARG A 346 -15.21 10.09 -25.57
N TYR A 347 -14.92 9.19 -24.67
CA TYR A 347 -15.88 8.48 -23.84
C TYR A 347 -15.18 8.06 -22.54
N ASN A 348 -15.96 7.71 -21.53
CA ASN A 348 -15.41 7.06 -20.35
C ASN A 348 -15.23 5.58 -20.66
N GLU A 349 -14.00 5.09 -20.65
CA GLU A 349 -13.74 3.66 -20.86
C GLU A 349 -14.24 2.88 -19.65
N ASP A 350 -15.11 1.90 -19.89
CA ASP A 350 -15.59 1.00 -18.86
C ASP A 350 -14.42 0.29 -18.19
N GLY A 351 -14.43 0.31 -16.87
CA GLY A 351 -13.40 -0.37 -16.14
C GLY A 351 -13.29 0.00 -14.66
N VAL A 352 -12.55 -0.80 -13.96
CA VAL A 352 -12.23 -0.55 -12.53
C VAL A 352 -11.22 0.59 -12.38
N GLY A 353 -11.04 1.10 -11.18
CA GLY A 353 -10.12 2.20 -10.88
C GLY A 353 -8.63 1.84 -10.92
N GLY A 354 -8.29 0.63 -11.32
CA GLY A 354 -6.93 0.16 -11.52
C GLY A 354 -6.70 -0.35 -12.95
N MET A 355 -5.68 -1.13 -13.12
CA MET A 355 -5.33 -1.85 -14.34
C MET A 355 -6.20 -3.11 -14.50
N HIS A 356 -6.52 -3.49 -15.74
CA HIS A 356 -7.17 -4.78 -16.03
C HIS A 356 -6.17 -5.87 -16.40
N VAL A 357 -4.96 -5.48 -16.77
CA VAL A 357 -3.84 -6.40 -17.04
C VAL A 357 -2.57 -5.91 -16.36
N TYR A 358 -1.68 -6.84 -16.06
CA TYR A 358 -0.36 -6.57 -15.53
C TYR A 358 0.62 -7.63 -16.02
N THR A 359 1.90 -7.40 -15.84
CA THR A 359 2.93 -8.42 -16.04
C THR A 359 3.30 -9.01 -14.69
N PRO A 360 3.06 -10.33 -14.46
CA PRO A 360 3.42 -10.99 -13.20
C PRO A 360 4.94 -11.12 -13.07
N TRP A 361 5.39 -11.70 -11.96
CA TRP A 361 6.79 -12.08 -11.78
C TRP A 361 7.18 -13.13 -12.82
N TRP A 362 7.94 -12.77 -13.85
CA TRP A 362 8.27 -13.67 -14.98
C TRP A 362 9.79 -13.87 -15.16
N LEU A 363 10.60 -13.10 -14.45
CA LEU A 363 12.04 -13.10 -14.66
C LEU A 363 12.69 -14.34 -14.06
N ASP A 364 13.58 -14.95 -14.81
CA ASP A 364 14.47 -16.01 -14.34
C ASP A 364 15.71 -15.38 -13.71
N SER A 365 15.76 -15.35 -12.39
CA SER A 365 16.88 -14.73 -11.64
C SER A 365 18.25 -15.30 -11.99
N ASN A 366 18.32 -16.55 -12.47
CA ASN A 366 19.59 -17.15 -12.88
C ASN A 366 20.19 -16.54 -14.16
N LYS A 367 19.38 -15.78 -14.90
CA LYS A 367 19.79 -15.11 -16.15
C LYS A 367 20.01 -13.61 -15.98
N LEU A 368 19.88 -13.09 -14.75
CA LEU A 368 19.99 -11.68 -14.45
C LEU A 368 21.26 -11.41 -13.63
N ASP A 369 21.74 -10.17 -13.71
CA ASP A 369 22.84 -9.66 -12.88
C ASP A 369 22.35 -9.08 -11.54
N PHE A 370 21.11 -9.36 -11.18
CA PHE A 370 20.50 -9.06 -9.88
C PHE A 370 19.58 -10.22 -9.42
N PRO A 371 19.50 -10.51 -8.11
CA PRO A 371 18.93 -11.78 -7.62
C PRO A 371 17.41 -11.80 -7.51
N ARG A 372 16.74 -10.65 -7.58
CA ARG A 372 15.32 -10.49 -7.29
C ARG A 372 14.60 -9.82 -8.46
N GLY A 373 13.43 -10.32 -8.82
CA GLY A 373 12.64 -9.82 -9.93
C GLY A 373 11.69 -8.66 -9.57
N TYR A 374 10.79 -8.36 -10.48
CA TYR A 374 9.75 -7.34 -10.34
C TYR A 374 8.53 -7.71 -11.17
N HIS A 375 7.37 -7.15 -10.85
CA HIS A 375 6.19 -7.13 -11.71
C HIS A 375 6.02 -5.76 -12.38
N ILE A 376 5.14 -5.68 -13.41
CA ILE A 376 4.87 -4.41 -14.09
C ILE A 376 3.38 -4.09 -13.99
N GLU A 377 3.08 -2.90 -13.51
CA GLU A 377 1.77 -2.28 -13.48
C GLU A 377 1.59 -1.36 -14.68
N TYR A 378 0.42 -1.37 -15.28
CA TYR A 378 0.11 -0.57 -16.46
C TYR A 378 -0.96 0.47 -16.16
N GLY A 379 -0.71 1.71 -16.60
CA GLY A 379 -1.66 2.82 -16.54
C GLY A 379 -2.00 3.36 -17.92
N GLY A 380 -3.04 4.14 -18.03
CA GLY A 380 -3.42 4.80 -19.27
C GLY A 380 -4.92 4.79 -19.56
N GLY A 381 -5.24 5.02 -20.83
CA GLY A 381 -6.61 5.04 -21.32
C GLY A 381 -7.39 6.31 -20.99
N MET A 382 -8.67 6.32 -21.37
CA MET A 382 -9.58 7.44 -21.15
C MET A 382 -10.27 7.28 -19.78
N GLY A 383 -10.08 8.22 -18.90
CA GLY A 383 -10.72 8.27 -17.60
C GLY A 383 -11.35 9.63 -17.33
N MET A 384 -11.90 9.81 -16.12
CA MET A 384 -12.35 11.13 -15.71
C MET A 384 -11.14 12.08 -15.69
N PRO A 385 -11.24 13.26 -16.34
CA PRO A 385 -10.18 14.26 -16.28
C PRO A 385 -9.89 14.68 -14.84
N GLY A 386 -8.64 14.60 -14.44
CA GLY A 386 -8.16 15.05 -13.15
C GLY A 386 -7.41 16.38 -13.24
N TYR A 387 -6.82 16.80 -12.15
CA TYR A 387 -6.01 18.03 -12.09
C TYR A 387 -4.83 18.03 -13.08
N GLY A 388 -4.20 16.87 -13.26
CA GLY A 388 -3.08 16.70 -14.19
C GLY A 388 -3.50 16.61 -15.68
N PHE A 389 -4.79 16.76 -15.97
CA PHE A 389 -5.28 16.73 -17.35
C PHE A 389 -4.66 17.85 -18.17
N GLY A 390 -3.99 17.48 -19.24
CA GLY A 390 -3.23 18.43 -20.05
C GLY A 390 -1.77 18.66 -19.63
N MET A 391 -1.36 18.24 -18.45
CA MET A 391 0.04 18.19 -18.08
C MET A 391 0.77 17.08 -18.85
N GLY A 392 2.02 17.30 -19.22
CA GLY A 392 2.80 16.35 -20.04
C GLY A 392 2.67 16.55 -21.55
N MET A 393 1.68 17.29 -22.04
CA MET A 393 1.58 17.64 -23.47
C MET A 393 2.77 18.48 -23.96
N GLN A 394 3.39 19.26 -23.10
CA GLN A 394 4.60 20.04 -23.40
C GLN A 394 5.79 19.16 -23.81
N GLY A 395 5.88 17.94 -23.28
CA GLY A 395 6.92 16.97 -23.67
C GLY A 395 6.84 16.48 -25.12
N MET A 396 5.76 16.80 -25.81
CA MET A 396 5.50 16.39 -27.21
C MET A 396 5.93 17.44 -28.24
N ASN A 397 6.59 18.51 -27.79
CA ASN A 397 7.02 19.61 -28.63
C ASN A 397 7.69 19.13 -29.92
N GLY A 398 7.06 19.45 -31.07
CA GLY A 398 7.62 19.23 -32.39
C GLY A 398 7.67 17.80 -32.90
N LYS A 399 7.23 16.80 -32.14
CA LYS A 399 7.26 15.39 -32.57
C LYS A 399 6.08 14.97 -33.45
N TYR A 400 4.95 15.69 -33.37
CA TYR A 400 3.77 15.42 -34.20
C TYR A 400 3.31 16.69 -34.91
N PRO A 401 3.11 16.61 -36.23
CA PRO A 401 2.52 17.73 -36.95
C PRO A 401 1.03 17.85 -36.55
N TYR A 402 0.58 19.08 -36.40
CA TYR A 402 -0.86 19.36 -36.38
C TYR A 402 -1.50 19.01 -37.73
N ALA A 403 -2.83 18.93 -37.73
CA ALA A 403 -3.58 18.69 -38.99
C ALA A 403 -3.25 19.71 -40.09
N ASP A 404 -2.80 20.92 -39.73
CA ASP A 404 -2.33 21.97 -40.66
C ASP A 404 -0.84 21.77 -41.06
N GLY A 405 -0.20 20.69 -40.69
CA GLY A 405 1.21 20.40 -40.99
C GLY A 405 2.20 21.17 -40.12
N SER A 406 1.78 22.05 -39.22
CA SER A 406 2.67 22.81 -38.36
C SER A 406 3.28 21.92 -37.25
N LYS A 407 4.55 22.15 -36.93
CA LYS A 407 5.30 21.49 -35.84
C LYS A 407 5.36 22.37 -34.58
N LYS A 408 4.29 23.09 -34.27
CA LYS A 408 4.24 23.96 -33.09
C LYS A 408 4.24 23.11 -31.81
N PRO A 409 4.82 23.62 -30.70
CA PRO A 409 4.72 22.95 -29.43
C PRO A 409 3.27 22.68 -29.01
N ALA A 410 2.98 21.47 -28.51
CA ALA A 410 1.67 21.14 -27.96
C ALA A 410 1.39 21.94 -26.67
N GLY A 411 0.13 22.19 -26.37
CA GLY A 411 -0.30 22.92 -25.20
C GLY A 411 -0.35 24.44 -25.41
N GLY A 412 0.11 25.21 -24.44
CA GLY A 412 -0.06 26.67 -24.41
C GLY A 412 -1.31 27.08 -23.65
N TYR A 413 -2.18 27.93 -24.23
CA TYR A 413 -3.41 28.40 -23.57
C TYR A 413 -4.57 28.54 -24.58
N GLY A 414 -5.78 28.76 -24.06
CA GLY A 414 -6.96 29.03 -24.86
C GLY A 414 -7.49 27.82 -25.65
N SER A 415 -7.99 28.05 -26.87
CA SER A 415 -8.56 27.03 -27.74
C SER A 415 -7.56 25.93 -28.08
N ARG A 416 -6.33 26.32 -28.37
CA ARG A 416 -5.26 25.39 -28.72
C ARG A 416 -4.98 24.37 -27.61
N LEU A 417 -4.88 24.79 -26.34
CA LEU A 417 -4.73 23.88 -25.22
C LEU A 417 -5.91 22.89 -25.14
N LYS A 418 -7.13 23.37 -25.37
CA LYS A 418 -8.33 22.55 -25.38
C LYS A 418 -8.32 21.53 -26.52
N ASP A 419 -7.88 21.92 -27.69
CA ASP A 419 -7.81 21.06 -28.87
C ASP A 419 -6.74 19.97 -28.69
N ASP A 420 -5.56 20.34 -28.21
CA ASP A 420 -4.50 19.39 -27.90
C ASP A 420 -4.92 18.43 -26.78
N ALA A 421 -5.58 18.94 -25.74
CA ALA A 421 -6.12 18.10 -24.66
C ALA A 421 -7.16 17.09 -25.18
N ARG A 422 -8.00 17.49 -26.15
CA ARG A 422 -8.95 16.58 -26.79
C ARG A 422 -8.26 15.54 -27.66
N ARG A 423 -7.30 15.97 -28.45
CA ARG A 423 -6.58 15.15 -29.40
C ARG A 423 -5.75 14.06 -28.72
N PHE A 424 -5.06 14.40 -27.65
CA PHE A 424 -4.14 13.51 -26.96
C PHE A 424 -4.77 12.76 -25.79
N PHE A 425 -6.04 12.99 -25.48
CA PHE A 425 -6.72 12.34 -24.37
C PHE A 425 -6.76 10.82 -24.55
N GLY A 426 -6.21 10.08 -23.58
CA GLY A 426 -6.10 8.63 -23.61
C GLY A 426 -5.00 8.07 -24.50
N ALA A 427 -4.15 8.93 -25.11
CA ALA A 427 -3.04 8.50 -25.94
C ALA A 427 -1.73 8.20 -25.17
N TYR A 428 -1.75 8.30 -23.84
CA TYR A 428 -0.61 8.00 -22.99
C TYR A 428 -0.78 6.64 -22.32
N VAL A 429 0.35 5.96 -22.18
CA VAL A 429 0.48 4.76 -21.34
C VAL A 429 1.57 4.99 -20.30
N GLY A 430 1.34 4.50 -19.09
CA GLY A 430 2.32 4.47 -18.01
C GLY A 430 2.69 3.03 -17.69
N MET A 431 3.94 2.83 -17.35
CA MET A 431 4.47 1.56 -16.86
C MET A 431 5.20 1.82 -15.56
N ALA A 432 4.93 1.02 -14.55
CA ALA A 432 5.57 1.09 -13.26
C ALA A 432 5.99 -0.31 -12.80
N GLY A 433 7.28 -0.50 -12.59
CA GLY A 433 7.83 -1.71 -12.00
C GLY A 433 7.74 -1.65 -10.49
N ARG A 434 7.43 -2.80 -9.87
CA ARG A 434 7.49 -2.99 -8.43
C ARG A 434 8.32 -4.21 -8.17
N GLY A 435 9.46 -4.00 -7.54
CA GLY A 435 10.47 -5.03 -7.39
C GLY A 435 10.72 -5.41 -5.94
N GLU A 436 11.31 -6.57 -5.78
CA GLU A 436 11.70 -7.11 -4.49
C GLU A 436 13.12 -6.64 -4.14
N PRO A 437 13.31 -5.86 -3.06
CA PRO A 437 14.64 -5.47 -2.60
C PRO A 437 15.29 -6.58 -1.78
N ILE A 438 16.56 -6.39 -1.46
CA ILE A 438 17.28 -7.25 -0.53
C ILE A 438 17.11 -6.72 0.87
N PRO A 439 16.63 -7.53 1.84
CA PRO A 439 16.53 -7.11 3.24
C PRO A 439 17.93 -6.98 3.85
N LEU A 440 18.32 -5.76 4.20
CA LEU A 440 19.61 -5.44 4.82
C LEU A 440 19.40 -5.04 6.28
N GLU A 441 20.22 -5.56 7.18
CA GLU A 441 20.20 -5.16 8.60
C GLU A 441 20.55 -3.68 8.78
N SER A 442 21.35 -3.12 7.89
CA SER A 442 21.71 -1.69 7.86
C SER A 442 20.56 -0.75 7.48
N ASN A 443 19.45 -1.28 6.96
CA ASN A 443 18.22 -0.54 6.70
C ASN A 443 17.29 -0.72 7.90
N TYR A 444 17.12 0.33 8.70
CA TYR A 444 16.37 0.25 9.95
C TYR A 444 15.74 1.58 10.35
N CYS A 445 14.87 1.51 11.33
CA CYS A 445 14.38 2.67 12.08
C CYS A 445 14.64 2.47 13.57
N GLU A 446 14.87 3.56 14.26
CA GLU A 446 15.09 3.61 15.70
C GLU A 446 14.33 4.79 16.32
N ILE A 447 14.27 4.88 17.63
CA ILE A 447 13.71 6.06 18.29
C ILE A 447 14.71 7.22 18.21
N ASP A 448 14.24 8.36 17.72
CA ASP A 448 15.01 9.60 17.77
C ASP A 448 15.12 10.08 19.22
N PRO A 449 16.35 10.30 19.74
CA PRO A 449 16.53 10.66 21.14
C PRO A 449 16.04 12.07 21.50
N ASP A 450 15.93 12.96 20.50
CA ASP A 450 15.73 14.39 20.69
C ASP A 450 14.36 14.90 20.20
N LYS A 451 13.57 14.03 19.56
CA LYS A 451 12.32 14.43 18.91
C LYS A 451 11.11 13.69 19.47
N VAL A 452 10.05 14.45 19.71
CA VAL A 452 8.72 13.91 20.05
C VAL A 452 7.67 14.49 19.08
N ASP A 453 6.54 13.81 18.96
CA ASP A 453 5.40 14.32 18.24
C ASP A 453 4.53 15.25 19.12
N LYS A 454 3.45 15.77 18.54
CA LYS A 454 2.50 16.67 19.24
C LYS A 454 1.76 16.02 20.43
N TYR A 455 1.91 14.72 20.62
CA TYR A 455 1.36 13.95 21.73
C TYR A 455 2.43 13.64 22.78
N GLY A 456 3.66 14.12 22.61
CA GLY A 456 4.78 13.84 23.49
C GLY A 456 5.36 12.42 23.35
N ILE A 457 5.06 11.73 22.24
CA ILE A 457 5.56 10.38 21.97
C ILE A 457 6.85 10.48 21.15
N PRO A 458 7.96 9.82 21.54
CA PRO A 458 9.20 9.80 20.78
C PRO A 458 8.98 9.28 19.35
N VAL A 459 9.63 9.93 18.36
CA VAL A 459 9.43 9.64 16.95
C VAL A 459 10.51 8.71 16.40
N LEU A 460 10.32 8.24 15.16
CA LEU A 460 11.30 7.42 14.45
C LEU A 460 12.34 8.26 13.74
N ARG A 461 13.58 7.75 13.74
CA ARG A 461 14.70 8.16 12.90
C ARG A 461 15.06 7.02 11.97
N PHE A 462 15.16 7.31 10.66
CA PHE A 462 15.36 6.33 9.61
C PHE A 462 16.81 6.28 9.13
N HIS A 463 17.25 5.07 8.76
CA HIS A 463 18.51 4.75 8.11
C HIS A 463 18.20 3.82 6.94
N TYR A 464 18.25 4.34 5.71
CA TYR A 464 17.91 3.52 4.54
C TYR A 464 18.78 3.87 3.32
N LYS A 465 19.30 2.85 2.66
CA LYS A 465 19.99 3.01 1.37
C LYS A 465 19.63 1.84 0.46
N TRP A 466 19.40 2.16 -0.81
CA TRP A 466 19.37 1.15 -1.85
C TRP A 466 20.76 0.56 -2.05
N SER A 467 20.83 -0.73 -2.39
CA SER A 467 22.06 -1.39 -2.82
C SER A 467 22.20 -1.32 -4.36
N ASP A 468 23.34 -1.79 -4.87
CA ASP A 468 23.57 -1.87 -6.32
C ASP A 468 22.56 -2.79 -7.03
N ASN A 469 21.96 -3.75 -6.32
CA ASN A 469 20.98 -4.66 -6.89
C ASN A 469 19.69 -3.93 -7.28
N GLU A 470 19.19 -3.02 -6.43
CA GLU A 470 18.01 -2.23 -6.71
C GLU A 470 18.26 -1.26 -7.87
N VAL A 471 19.47 -0.70 -7.98
CA VAL A 471 19.87 0.15 -9.11
C VAL A 471 19.91 -0.65 -10.42
N LYS A 472 20.47 -1.87 -10.42
CA LYS A 472 20.46 -2.76 -11.59
C LYS A 472 19.04 -3.17 -11.99
N GLN A 473 18.18 -3.45 -10.99
CA GLN A 473 16.78 -3.76 -11.21
C GLN A 473 16.06 -2.58 -11.89
N ALA A 474 16.26 -1.34 -11.42
CA ALA A 474 15.69 -0.14 -12.04
C ALA A 474 16.18 0.07 -13.49
N LYS A 475 17.46 -0.19 -13.76
CA LYS A 475 18.00 -0.15 -15.12
C LYS A 475 17.28 -1.14 -16.04
N HIS A 476 17.11 -2.38 -15.60
CA HIS A 476 16.39 -3.40 -16.35
C HIS A 476 14.90 -3.02 -16.56
N MET A 477 14.24 -2.42 -15.56
CA MET A 477 12.88 -1.88 -15.71
C MET A 477 12.81 -0.84 -16.82
N GLN A 478 13.73 0.13 -16.87
CA GLN A 478 13.75 1.18 -17.90
C GLN A 478 13.94 0.61 -19.31
N ASP A 479 14.82 -0.40 -19.45
CA ASP A 479 15.06 -1.06 -20.73
C ASP A 479 13.81 -1.82 -21.19
N THR A 480 13.16 -2.55 -20.29
CA THR A 480 11.90 -3.28 -20.55
C THR A 480 10.74 -2.34 -20.93
N PHE A 481 10.58 -1.24 -20.20
CA PHE A 481 9.51 -0.27 -20.49
C PHE A 481 9.69 0.39 -21.86
N GLU A 482 10.91 0.74 -22.21
CA GLU A 482 11.22 1.33 -23.52
C GLU A 482 10.90 0.35 -24.65
N GLN A 483 11.31 -0.92 -24.50
CA GLN A 483 10.99 -1.96 -25.49
C GLN A 483 9.48 -2.14 -25.67
N LEU A 484 8.71 -2.23 -24.60
CA LEU A 484 7.26 -2.34 -24.64
C LEU A 484 6.60 -1.12 -25.33
N ILE A 485 7.02 0.10 -24.96
CA ILE A 485 6.47 1.32 -25.56
C ILE A 485 6.77 1.38 -27.07
N VAL A 486 7.99 1.06 -27.48
CA VAL A 486 8.39 1.06 -28.90
C VAL A 486 7.64 -0.03 -29.68
N GLU A 487 7.51 -1.22 -29.11
CA GLU A 487 6.77 -2.33 -29.73
C GLU A 487 5.27 -2.02 -29.89
N MET A 488 4.70 -1.18 -29.02
CA MET A 488 3.35 -0.64 -29.21
C MET A 488 3.25 0.40 -30.34
N GLY A 489 4.33 0.73 -31.04
CA GLY A 489 4.40 1.86 -31.97
C GLY A 489 4.38 3.21 -31.25
N GLY A 490 4.79 3.24 -30.00
CA GLY A 490 4.79 4.40 -29.14
C GLY A 490 6.13 5.15 -29.12
N ILE A 491 6.09 6.30 -28.48
CA ILE A 491 7.26 7.18 -28.29
C ILE A 491 7.48 7.34 -26.78
N PRO A 492 8.61 6.84 -26.24
CA PRO A 492 8.95 7.07 -24.85
C PRO A 492 9.00 8.57 -24.52
N GLN A 493 8.41 8.96 -23.41
CA GLN A 493 8.36 10.35 -22.98
C GLN A 493 9.60 10.72 -22.18
N GLY A 494 10.09 11.96 -22.40
CA GLY A 494 11.25 12.48 -21.72
C GLY A 494 12.57 11.78 -22.08
N LYS A 495 13.66 12.22 -21.45
CA LYS A 495 14.97 11.54 -21.51
C LYS A 495 14.88 10.22 -20.71
N LYS A 496 15.48 9.16 -21.23
CA LYS A 496 15.63 7.93 -20.46
C LYS A 496 16.50 8.19 -19.23
N PRO A 497 16.03 7.84 -18.03
CA PRO A 497 16.86 7.94 -16.83
C PRO A 497 18.13 7.11 -16.98
N GLY A 498 19.27 7.70 -16.62
CA GLY A 498 20.59 7.08 -16.69
C GLY A 498 21.19 6.81 -15.32
N ALA A 499 22.47 6.45 -15.31
CA ALA A 499 23.20 6.20 -14.05
C ALA A 499 23.29 7.43 -13.15
N ASP A 500 23.28 8.63 -13.74
CA ASP A 500 23.24 9.91 -13.04
C ASP A 500 22.00 10.11 -12.14
N THR A 501 20.95 9.36 -12.40
CA THR A 501 19.67 9.38 -11.67
C THR A 501 19.29 8.01 -11.12
N ASN A 502 20.25 7.10 -10.93
CA ASN A 502 20.00 5.70 -10.56
C ASN A 502 18.90 5.05 -11.42
N TYR A 503 18.88 5.37 -12.72
CA TYR A 503 17.90 4.88 -13.69
C TYR A 503 16.44 5.17 -13.29
N GLY A 504 16.20 6.26 -12.56
CA GLY A 504 14.89 6.64 -12.09
C GLY A 504 14.34 5.75 -10.99
N LEU A 505 15.22 5.10 -10.23
CA LEU A 505 14.83 4.39 -9.02
C LEU A 505 14.21 5.38 -8.04
N GLU A 506 13.00 5.07 -7.61
CA GLU A 506 12.27 5.90 -6.65
C GLU A 506 13.01 5.98 -5.32
N ALA A 507 12.88 7.12 -4.64
CA ALA A 507 13.47 7.28 -3.32
C ALA A 507 12.84 6.29 -2.32
N PRO A 508 13.62 5.81 -1.32
CA PRO A 508 13.12 4.86 -0.32
C PRO A 508 11.82 5.33 0.35
N GLY A 509 10.86 4.43 0.52
CA GLY A 509 9.55 4.71 1.11
C GLY A 509 8.53 5.33 0.15
N LYS A 510 8.91 5.72 -1.07
CA LYS A 510 7.99 6.34 -2.06
C LYS A 510 6.99 5.36 -2.66
N ILE A 511 7.27 4.07 -2.63
CA ILE A 511 6.33 3.05 -3.11
C ILE A 511 5.26 2.73 -2.08
N ILE A 512 5.50 3.05 -0.81
CA ILE A 512 4.52 2.89 0.30
C ILE A 512 4.23 1.40 0.60
N HIS A 513 5.23 0.54 0.44
CA HIS A 513 5.14 -0.91 0.69
C HIS A 513 6.09 -1.33 1.80
N GLU A 514 6.18 -0.55 2.89
CA GLU A 514 7.09 -0.81 4.01
C GLU A 514 6.75 -2.14 4.68
N VAL A 515 7.78 -2.96 4.83
CA VAL A 515 7.76 -4.27 5.50
C VAL A 515 9.02 -4.45 6.35
N GLY A 516 9.07 -5.52 7.12
CA GLY A 516 10.19 -5.83 8.01
C GLY A 516 10.00 -5.22 9.39
N THR A 517 11.07 -4.73 10.01
CA THR A 517 11.12 -4.07 11.32
C THR A 517 10.75 -4.92 12.54
N VAL A 518 9.87 -5.92 12.42
CA VAL A 518 9.51 -6.88 13.50
C VAL A 518 9.43 -8.30 12.90
N ARG A 519 10.56 -8.77 12.39
CA ARG A 519 10.61 -10.02 11.62
C ARG A 519 10.30 -11.28 12.44
N MET A 520 9.62 -12.23 11.79
CA MET A 520 9.43 -13.58 12.34
C MET A 520 10.60 -14.52 12.01
N GLY A 521 10.77 -15.56 12.82
CA GLY A 521 11.76 -16.60 12.61
C GLY A 521 11.71 -17.67 13.71
N ASN A 522 12.45 -18.76 13.52
CA ASN A 522 12.53 -19.85 14.49
C ASN A 522 13.58 -19.61 15.59
N ASP A 523 14.56 -18.75 15.32
CA ASP A 523 15.63 -18.43 16.26
C ASP A 523 15.31 -17.11 16.99
N PRO A 524 15.04 -17.13 18.31
CA PRO A 524 14.74 -15.94 19.10
C PRO A 524 15.90 -14.94 19.19
N ASN A 525 17.12 -15.34 18.83
CA ASN A 525 18.27 -14.43 18.78
C ASN A 525 18.33 -13.65 17.45
N LYS A 526 17.55 -14.04 16.45
CA LYS A 526 17.55 -13.45 15.09
C LYS A 526 16.19 -12.92 14.67
N SER A 527 15.16 -13.09 15.49
CA SER A 527 13.80 -12.68 15.20
C SER A 527 13.08 -12.18 16.44
N ALA A 528 12.12 -11.28 16.24
CA ALA A 528 11.27 -10.77 17.31
C ALA A 528 10.05 -11.67 17.55
N LEU A 529 9.57 -12.31 16.47
CA LEU A 529 8.35 -13.12 16.45
C LEU A 529 8.64 -14.55 16.01
N ASN A 530 7.82 -15.49 16.49
CA ASN A 530 7.79 -16.86 16.02
C ASN A 530 6.89 -17.01 14.77
N GLN A 531 6.73 -18.24 14.28
CA GLN A 531 5.90 -18.58 13.11
C GLN A 531 4.41 -18.24 13.26
N TRP A 532 3.93 -17.96 14.46
CA TRP A 532 2.55 -17.59 14.78
C TRP A 532 2.37 -16.07 14.95
N GLN A 533 3.38 -15.28 14.60
CA GLN A 533 3.42 -13.84 14.82
C GLN A 533 3.36 -13.44 16.31
N GLN A 534 3.66 -14.37 17.21
CA GLN A 534 3.73 -14.17 18.63
C GLN A 534 5.15 -13.74 19.01
N ALA A 535 5.27 -12.74 19.87
CA ALA A 535 6.56 -12.30 20.39
C ALA A 535 7.29 -13.42 21.17
N HIS A 536 8.59 -13.61 20.91
CA HIS A 536 9.39 -14.57 21.66
C HIS A 536 9.46 -14.24 23.15
N ASP A 537 9.59 -12.96 23.47
CA ASP A 537 9.78 -12.47 24.85
C ASP A 537 8.48 -12.36 25.64
N VAL A 538 7.34 -12.11 24.96
CA VAL A 538 6.06 -11.78 25.59
C VAL A 538 4.95 -12.64 24.98
N LYS A 539 4.54 -13.68 25.70
CA LYS A 539 3.70 -14.76 25.15
C LYS A 539 2.26 -14.37 24.81
N ASN A 540 1.78 -13.24 25.28
CA ASN A 540 0.45 -12.71 24.95
C ASN A 540 0.49 -11.43 24.12
N LEU A 541 1.62 -11.18 23.44
CA LEU A 541 1.82 -10.10 22.48
C LEU A 541 1.99 -10.68 21.07
N PHE A 542 1.25 -10.12 20.12
CA PHE A 542 1.28 -10.48 18.70
C PHE A 542 1.50 -9.23 17.85
N VAL A 543 2.21 -9.37 16.73
CA VAL A 543 2.35 -8.30 15.72
C VAL A 543 1.91 -8.87 14.38
N VAL A 544 0.84 -8.29 13.78
CA VAL A 544 0.15 -8.85 12.61
C VAL A 544 0.09 -7.89 11.42
N ASP A 545 1.02 -6.98 11.34
CA ASP A 545 1.25 -6.13 10.17
C ASP A 545 2.48 -6.59 9.35
N ALA A 546 2.84 -5.81 8.30
CA ALA A 546 3.88 -6.17 7.34
C ALA A 546 5.31 -6.04 7.90
#